data_9ac063bd7cb32b92c58e5a411f70bc53
#
_entry.id   9ac063bd7cb32b92c58e5a411f70bc53
#
_cell.length_a   1.000
_cell.length_b   1.000
_cell.length_c   1.000
_cell.angle_alpha   90.00
_cell.angle_beta   90.00
_cell.angle_gamma   90.00
#
_symmetry.space_group_name_H-M   'P 1'
#
loop_
_entity.id
_entity.type
_entity.pdbx_description
1 polymer ?
#
loop_
_entity_poly.entity_id
_entity_poly.type
_entity_poly.pdbx_seq_one_letter_code
_entity_poly.pdbx_strand_id
1 'polypeptide(L)'
;RRQRQMCIRDRGGVNQEGVEFYRSVFEECRKYGMDPVITLYKYDEPVSLLEQHGGWRNRAMIDEFVEFARVCFTEYKDLVNKWMTFNEINIIMPLNDTPKDKAKRDLAYLHNQLVAAARATIVAHEIDKDLKVGAMICGNMNYPLTPDPKDAFAQYKRFQDFFGYSADTQIRGEYPPYAKRIWEEWNFTPEITEQDKKDLKEGKADFLGFSYYASGVITTHNEEQLDITGGNILGSVKNPYLEANAWGWQIDPLGFKHFLHILNDRYQVPLFDVENGIGLIETEGEDGICHDSARIDYHRRHIQCMKEAVEEGVNLFGYTTWGCIDLVSAGTGQMDKKYGFIYVDMDDQGNGDLHRSRKDSFYWYKKVIASNGEDLD
;
A
#
# COMPACT_ATOMS: atom_id res chain seq x y z
N ARG A 1 -0.59 7.60 19.83
CA ARG A 1 -0.30 8.64 18.83
C ARG A 1 -0.81 8.32 17.41
N ARG A 2 -0.92 7.03 17.00
CA ARG A 2 -1.43 6.62 15.67
C ARG A 2 -2.95 6.82 15.46
N GLN A 3 -3.74 6.86 16.52
CA GLN A 3 -5.20 7.08 16.47
C GLN A 3 -5.64 8.49 16.04
N ARG A 4 -4.73 9.43 15.77
CA ARG A 4 -5.09 10.81 15.47
C ARG A 4 -5.72 11.01 14.09
N GLN A 5 -5.43 10.17 13.10
CA GLN A 5 -5.98 10.36 11.75
C GLN A 5 -7.52 10.28 11.74
N MET A 6 -8.10 9.28 12.38
CA MET A 6 -9.55 9.22 12.51
C MET A 6 -10.12 10.01 13.72
N CYS A 7 -9.26 10.55 14.61
CA CYS A 7 -9.67 11.43 15.69
C CYS A 7 -10.13 12.83 15.25
N ILE A 8 -10.12 13.13 13.94
CA ILE A 8 -10.80 14.32 13.41
C ILE A 8 -12.30 14.26 13.72
N ARG A 9 -12.85 13.05 13.89
CA ARG A 9 -14.24 12.85 14.30
C ARG A 9 -14.32 11.83 15.43
N ASP A 10 -14.18 12.28 16.67
CA ASP A 10 -14.34 11.44 17.86
C ASP A 10 -15.71 11.72 18.52
N ARG A 11 -16.39 10.66 18.99
CA ARG A 11 -17.65 10.73 19.73
C ARG A 11 -18.77 11.59 19.10
N GLY A 12 -18.84 11.59 17.74
CA GLY A 12 -19.93 12.24 17.00
C GLY A 12 -19.70 13.71 16.62
N GLY A 13 -18.51 14.26 16.85
CA GLY A 13 -18.14 15.63 16.47
C GLY A 13 -16.77 15.72 15.79
N VAL A 14 -16.53 16.85 15.11
CA VAL A 14 -15.21 17.16 14.53
C VAL A 14 -14.26 17.58 15.65
N ASN A 15 -13.11 16.94 15.74
CA ASN A 15 -12.05 17.32 16.67
C ASN A 15 -11.19 18.43 16.03
N GLN A 16 -11.43 19.67 16.42
CA GLN A 16 -10.77 20.83 15.85
C GLN A 16 -9.25 20.82 16.08
N GLU A 17 -8.77 20.36 17.23
CA GLU A 17 -7.31 20.22 17.47
C GLU A 17 -6.66 19.24 16.49
N GLY A 18 -7.36 18.15 16.15
CA GLY A 18 -6.89 17.20 15.12
C GLY A 18 -6.84 17.83 13.74
N VAL A 19 -7.85 18.61 13.37
CA VAL A 19 -7.92 19.35 12.11
C VAL A 19 -6.75 20.33 12.01
N GLU A 20 -6.54 21.17 13.02
CA GLU A 20 -5.46 22.16 13.07
C GLU A 20 -4.06 21.52 13.03
N PHE A 21 -3.89 20.39 13.74
CA PHE A 21 -2.64 19.66 13.71
C PHE A 21 -2.27 19.20 12.28
N TYR A 22 -3.20 18.55 11.57
CA TYR A 22 -2.92 18.09 10.21
C TYR A 22 -2.79 19.23 9.21
N ARG A 23 -3.57 20.31 9.38
CA ARG A 23 -3.39 21.52 8.58
C ARG A 23 -1.95 22.05 8.70
N SER A 24 -1.43 22.17 9.92
CA SER A 24 -0.05 22.63 10.13
C SER A 24 1.01 21.71 9.47
N VAL A 25 0.76 20.41 9.43
CA VAL A 25 1.64 19.46 8.73
C VAL A 25 1.61 19.68 7.22
N PHE A 26 0.42 19.86 6.64
CA PHE A 26 0.28 20.07 5.19
C PHE A 26 0.81 21.45 4.76
N GLU A 27 0.61 22.47 5.56
CA GLU A 27 1.21 23.81 5.34
C GLU A 27 2.74 23.75 5.38
N GLU A 28 3.32 22.97 6.31
CA GLU A 28 4.79 22.79 6.36
C GLU A 28 5.28 22.04 5.11
N CYS A 29 4.56 21.01 4.62
CA CYS A 29 4.89 20.37 3.35
C CYS A 29 4.89 21.37 2.18
N ARG A 30 3.82 22.16 2.06
CA ARG A 30 3.68 23.18 1.00
C ARG A 30 4.77 24.25 1.04
N LYS A 31 5.18 24.67 2.22
CA LYS A 31 6.27 25.61 2.42
C LYS A 31 7.60 25.16 1.78
N TYR A 32 7.83 23.84 1.73
CA TYR A 32 9.00 23.25 1.08
C TYR A 32 8.73 22.75 -0.34
N GLY A 33 7.62 23.13 -0.95
CA GLY A 33 7.26 22.73 -2.32
C GLY A 33 6.86 21.27 -2.46
N MET A 34 6.59 20.58 -1.35
CA MET A 34 6.09 19.21 -1.38
C MET A 34 4.58 19.18 -1.66
N ASP A 35 4.14 18.25 -2.49
CA ASP A 35 2.73 18.00 -2.80
C ASP A 35 2.21 16.82 -1.97
N PRO A 36 1.45 17.04 -0.89
CA PRO A 36 0.99 15.94 -0.02
C PRO A 36 0.02 15.02 -0.75
N VAL A 37 0.23 13.71 -0.63
CA VAL A 37 -0.73 12.67 -1.02
C VAL A 37 -1.14 11.94 0.26
N ILE A 38 -2.42 11.97 0.60
CA ILE A 38 -2.91 11.57 1.91
C ILE A 38 -3.73 10.30 1.83
N THR A 39 -3.39 9.32 2.66
CA THR A 39 -4.22 8.12 2.87
C THR A 39 -5.14 8.34 4.07
N LEU A 40 -6.45 8.21 3.86
CA LEU A 40 -7.46 8.44 4.88
C LEU A 40 -7.46 7.35 5.96
N TYR A 41 -7.28 6.09 5.58
CA TYR A 41 -7.34 4.96 6.50
C TYR A 41 -6.12 4.04 6.35
N LYS A 42 -5.43 3.80 7.48
CA LYS A 42 -4.30 2.86 7.56
C LYS A 42 -4.45 1.93 8.77
N TYR A 43 -5.42 1.00 8.70
CA TYR A 43 -5.71 -0.08 9.66
C TYR A 43 -6.18 0.34 11.06
N ASP A 44 -6.27 1.62 11.35
CA ASP A 44 -6.63 2.11 12.69
C ASP A 44 -8.12 2.50 12.74
N GLU A 45 -8.96 1.65 13.32
CA GLU A 45 -10.35 1.97 13.61
C GLU A 45 -10.46 2.73 14.94
N PRO A 46 -11.28 3.80 15.03
CA PRO A 46 -11.61 4.42 16.33
C PRO A 46 -12.26 3.39 17.26
N VAL A 47 -11.75 3.28 18.48
CA VAL A 47 -12.28 2.34 19.48
C VAL A 47 -13.78 2.55 19.69
N SER A 48 -14.24 3.81 19.71
CA SER A 48 -15.66 4.15 19.83
C SER A 48 -16.52 3.54 18.72
N LEU A 49 -16.06 3.55 17.46
CA LEU A 49 -16.79 2.94 16.35
C LEU A 49 -16.73 1.41 16.38
N LEU A 50 -15.59 0.87 16.84
CA LEU A 50 -15.45 -0.57 17.05
C LEU A 50 -16.43 -1.07 18.14
N GLU A 51 -16.55 -0.35 19.24
CA GLU A 51 -17.50 -0.66 20.33
C GLU A 51 -18.96 -0.47 19.90
N GLN A 52 -19.26 0.56 19.12
CA GLN A 52 -20.62 0.89 18.68
C GLN A 52 -21.11 -0.03 17.55
N HIS A 53 -20.26 -0.34 16.56
CA HIS A 53 -20.65 -1.01 15.32
C HIS A 53 -20.00 -2.37 15.14
N GLY A 54 -18.96 -2.73 15.89
CA GLY A 54 -18.18 -3.95 15.67
C GLY A 54 -17.21 -3.86 14.47
N GLY A 55 -16.85 -2.64 14.06
CA GLY A 55 -15.93 -2.36 12.96
C GLY A 55 -16.52 -2.60 11.57
N TRP A 56 -15.65 -2.74 10.57
CA TRP A 56 -16.01 -2.83 9.15
C TRP A 56 -16.90 -4.02 8.75
N ARG A 57 -17.20 -4.94 9.66
CA ARG A 57 -18.23 -5.98 9.43
C ARG A 57 -19.63 -5.40 9.34
N ASN A 58 -19.84 -4.21 9.89
CA ASN A 58 -21.11 -3.52 9.89
C ASN A 58 -21.14 -2.46 8.79
N ARG A 59 -22.18 -2.47 7.98
CA ARG A 59 -22.37 -1.48 6.90
C ARG A 59 -22.44 -0.04 7.38
N ALA A 60 -22.81 0.20 8.64
CA ALA A 60 -22.79 1.54 9.23
C ALA A 60 -21.42 2.23 9.16
N MET A 61 -20.33 1.44 9.12
CA MET A 61 -18.97 1.97 8.94
C MET A 61 -18.77 2.67 7.61
N ILE A 62 -19.56 2.35 6.58
CA ILE A 62 -19.52 3.05 5.30
C ILE A 62 -19.84 4.52 5.48
N ASP A 63 -20.96 4.81 6.13
CA ASP A 63 -21.41 6.20 6.34
C ASP A 63 -20.48 6.95 7.29
N GLU A 64 -19.98 6.30 8.36
CA GLU A 64 -19.00 6.89 9.28
C GLU A 64 -17.69 7.29 8.57
N PHE A 65 -17.19 6.41 7.70
CA PHE A 65 -15.99 6.69 6.90
C PHE A 65 -16.22 7.81 5.88
N VAL A 66 -17.34 7.82 5.21
CA VAL A 66 -17.69 8.85 4.21
C VAL A 66 -17.79 10.22 4.85
N GLU A 67 -18.39 10.32 6.03
CA GLU A 67 -18.45 11.59 6.78
C GLU A 67 -17.06 12.04 7.26
N PHE A 68 -16.23 11.12 7.72
CA PHE A 68 -14.82 11.43 8.03
C PHE A 68 -14.08 11.95 6.79
N ALA A 69 -14.23 11.29 5.64
CA ALA A 69 -13.63 11.70 4.38
C ALA A 69 -14.14 13.09 3.94
N ARG A 70 -15.43 13.35 4.07
CA ARG A 70 -16.05 14.67 3.79
C ARG A 70 -15.40 15.79 4.59
N VAL A 71 -15.17 15.57 5.88
CA VAL A 71 -14.47 16.55 6.74
C VAL A 71 -13.05 16.79 6.21
N CYS A 72 -12.29 15.72 5.93
CA CYS A 72 -10.92 15.84 5.44
C CYS A 72 -10.86 16.61 4.11
N PHE A 73 -11.71 16.26 3.15
CA PHE A 73 -11.75 16.93 1.84
C PHE A 73 -12.13 18.41 1.97
N THR A 74 -13.11 18.72 2.83
CA THR A 74 -13.56 20.10 3.03
C THR A 74 -12.49 20.96 3.69
N GLU A 75 -11.87 20.44 4.75
CA GLU A 75 -10.90 21.17 5.56
C GLU A 75 -9.55 21.38 4.87
N TYR A 76 -9.16 20.51 3.94
CA TYR A 76 -7.79 20.52 3.40
C TYR A 76 -7.70 20.66 1.88
N LYS A 77 -8.79 20.86 1.13
CA LYS A 77 -8.78 20.99 -0.33
C LYS A 77 -7.86 22.09 -0.87
N ASP A 78 -7.58 23.10 -0.07
CA ASP A 78 -6.64 24.18 -0.38
C ASP A 78 -5.17 23.76 -0.30
N LEU A 79 -4.86 22.67 0.40
CA LEU A 79 -3.51 22.16 0.66
C LEU A 79 -3.24 20.80 0.02
N VAL A 80 -4.27 19.97 -0.12
CA VAL A 80 -4.17 18.58 -0.57
C VAL A 80 -5.16 18.32 -1.70
N ASN A 81 -4.65 17.94 -2.86
CA ASN A 81 -5.48 17.63 -4.03
C ASN A 81 -5.45 16.13 -4.41
N LYS A 82 -4.58 15.32 -3.79
CA LYS A 82 -4.47 13.88 -4.04
C LYS A 82 -4.69 13.09 -2.76
N TRP A 83 -5.60 12.14 -2.82
CA TRP A 83 -6.04 11.33 -1.70
C TRP A 83 -6.05 9.86 -2.05
N MET A 84 -5.89 9.00 -1.07
CA MET A 84 -6.17 7.56 -1.16
C MET A 84 -7.12 7.18 -0.02
N THR A 85 -8.05 6.29 -0.29
CA THR A 85 -9.07 5.94 0.70
C THR A 85 -8.55 4.99 1.77
N PHE A 86 -8.04 3.83 1.36
CA PHE A 86 -7.56 2.77 2.23
C PHE A 86 -6.16 2.35 1.84
N ASN A 87 -5.28 2.19 2.83
CA ASN A 87 -3.96 1.60 2.60
C ASN A 87 -4.11 0.10 2.34
N GLU A 88 -3.53 -0.38 1.22
CA GLU A 88 -3.46 -1.82 0.89
C GLU A 88 -4.77 -2.56 1.16
N ILE A 89 -5.88 -2.04 0.63
CA ILE A 89 -7.25 -2.53 0.90
C ILE A 89 -7.40 -4.05 0.70
N ASN A 90 -6.55 -4.65 -0.14
CA ASN A 90 -6.56 -6.06 -0.48
C ASN A 90 -5.81 -6.97 0.51
N ILE A 91 -5.12 -6.40 1.51
CA ILE A 91 -4.30 -7.21 2.45
C ILE A 91 -5.14 -8.25 3.22
N ILE A 92 -6.44 -8.00 3.36
CA ILE A 92 -7.38 -8.89 4.02
C ILE A 92 -7.97 -9.96 3.11
N MET A 93 -7.63 -9.98 1.81
CA MET A 93 -8.10 -11.02 0.90
C MET A 93 -7.73 -12.41 1.43
N PRO A 94 -8.69 -13.33 1.54
CA PRO A 94 -8.40 -14.66 2.03
C PRO A 94 -7.49 -15.43 1.08
N LEU A 95 -6.51 -16.13 1.65
CA LEU A 95 -5.60 -17.03 0.97
C LEU A 95 -5.93 -18.48 1.32
N ASN A 96 -5.31 -19.44 0.61
CA ASN A 96 -5.63 -20.87 0.69
C ASN A 96 -5.75 -21.41 2.13
N ASP A 97 -4.90 -20.93 3.06
CA ASP A 97 -4.88 -21.40 4.46
C ASP A 97 -5.82 -20.60 5.38
N THR A 98 -6.58 -19.67 4.84
CA THR A 98 -7.50 -18.87 5.65
C THR A 98 -8.69 -19.73 6.11
N PRO A 99 -8.97 -19.79 7.43
CA PRO A 99 -10.17 -20.48 7.91
C PRO A 99 -11.45 -19.91 7.26
N LYS A 100 -12.36 -20.78 6.84
CA LYS A 100 -13.57 -20.39 6.06
C LYS A 100 -14.40 -19.28 6.72
N ASP A 101 -14.58 -19.35 8.04
CA ASP A 101 -15.36 -18.33 8.76
C ASP A 101 -14.61 -16.99 8.83
N LYS A 102 -13.27 -17.01 8.87
CA LYS A 102 -12.47 -15.80 8.74
C LYS A 102 -12.58 -15.23 7.33
N ALA A 103 -12.45 -16.06 6.30
CA ALA A 103 -12.58 -15.65 4.90
C ALA A 103 -13.90 -14.94 4.61
N LYS A 104 -15.02 -15.48 5.10
CA LYS A 104 -16.34 -14.86 4.95
C LYS A 104 -16.40 -13.47 5.61
N ARG A 105 -15.83 -13.34 6.80
CA ARG A 105 -15.76 -12.05 7.51
C ARG A 105 -14.89 -11.05 6.77
N ASP A 106 -13.75 -11.48 6.26
CA ASP A 106 -12.81 -10.65 5.55
C ASP A 106 -13.39 -10.16 4.22
N LEU A 107 -14.12 -11.01 3.48
CA LEU A 107 -14.81 -10.62 2.25
C LEU A 107 -15.97 -9.65 2.50
N ALA A 108 -16.71 -9.80 3.60
CA ALA A 108 -17.74 -8.83 3.99
C ALA A 108 -17.13 -7.48 4.39
N TYR A 109 -16.06 -7.52 5.15
CA TYR A 109 -15.27 -6.35 5.55
C TYR A 109 -14.76 -5.60 4.31
N LEU A 110 -14.12 -6.32 3.38
CA LEU A 110 -13.59 -5.76 2.14
C LEU A 110 -14.70 -5.14 1.27
N HIS A 111 -15.86 -5.80 1.16
CA HIS A 111 -17.00 -5.24 0.42
C HIS A 111 -17.42 -3.87 0.98
N ASN A 112 -17.56 -3.75 2.29
CA ASN A 112 -17.93 -2.48 2.91
C ASN A 112 -16.89 -1.38 2.68
N GLN A 113 -15.59 -1.73 2.73
CA GLN A 113 -14.52 -0.78 2.40
C GLN A 113 -14.53 -0.35 0.93
N LEU A 114 -14.76 -1.27 -0.02
CA LEU A 114 -14.86 -0.95 -1.44
C LEU A 114 -16.02 0.02 -1.73
N VAL A 115 -17.19 -0.21 -1.12
CA VAL A 115 -18.33 0.71 -1.23
C VAL A 115 -18.02 2.07 -0.58
N ALA A 116 -17.40 2.06 0.60
CA ALA A 116 -17.00 3.29 1.29
C ALA A 116 -15.98 4.10 0.47
N ALA A 117 -15.00 3.43 -0.16
CA ALA A 117 -14.04 4.07 -1.05
C ALA A 117 -14.74 4.77 -2.23
N ALA A 118 -15.68 4.09 -2.88
CA ALA A 118 -16.44 4.65 -3.99
C ALA A 118 -17.27 5.87 -3.55
N ARG A 119 -18.02 5.78 -2.46
CA ARG A 119 -18.79 6.91 -1.92
C ARG A 119 -17.91 8.08 -1.51
N ALA A 120 -16.75 7.82 -0.91
CA ALA A 120 -15.80 8.89 -0.57
C ALA A 120 -15.27 9.59 -1.83
N THR A 121 -15.03 8.86 -2.91
CA THR A 121 -14.62 9.44 -4.21
C THR A 121 -15.71 10.33 -4.79
N ILE A 122 -16.99 9.91 -4.75
CA ILE A 122 -18.13 10.73 -5.17
C ILE A 122 -18.16 12.03 -4.36
N VAL A 123 -18.06 11.92 -3.02
CA VAL A 123 -18.07 13.09 -2.12
C VAL A 123 -16.90 14.03 -2.38
N ALA A 124 -15.71 13.51 -2.67
CA ALA A 124 -14.57 14.35 -3.03
C ALA A 124 -14.87 15.20 -4.28
N HIS A 125 -15.40 14.58 -5.34
CA HIS A 125 -15.73 15.27 -6.61
C HIS A 125 -16.93 16.24 -6.46
N GLU A 126 -17.86 15.98 -5.54
CA GLU A 126 -18.93 16.94 -5.18
C GLU A 126 -18.38 18.19 -4.50
N ILE A 127 -17.37 18.04 -3.63
CA ILE A 127 -16.73 19.14 -2.90
C ILE A 127 -15.84 19.95 -3.84
N ASP A 128 -15.03 19.27 -4.64
CA ASP A 128 -14.17 19.87 -5.65
C ASP A 128 -13.83 18.83 -6.72
N LYS A 129 -14.23 19.10 -7.97
CA LYS A 129 -13.99 18.22 -9.13
C LYS A 129 -12.51 18.00 -9.46
N ASP A 130 -11.63 18.87 -8.96
CA ASP A 130 -10.19 18.81 -9.20
C ASP A 130 -9.46 17.93 -8.18
N LEU A 131 -10.12 17.52 -7.09
CA LEU A 131 -9.61 16.51 -6.17
C LEU A 131 -9.45 15.17 -6.90
N LYS A 132 -8.37 14.47 -6.61
CA LYS A 132 -8.06 13.14 -7.13
C LYS A 132 -8.04 12.12 -6.02
N VAL A 133 -8.81 11.06 -6.18
CA VAL A 133 -8.92 9.98 -5.20
C VAL A 133 -8.47 8.67 -5.82
N GLY A 134 -7.39 8.10 -5.27
CA GLY A 134 -6.80 6.86 -5.74
C GLY A 134 -7.20 5.63 -4.93
N ALA A 135 -7.18 4.48 -5.58
CA ALA A 135 -7.06 3.19 -4.92
C ALA A 135 -5.62 3.01 -4.41
N MET A 136 -5.42 2.25 -3.32
CA MET A 136 -4.09 1.83 -2.89
C MET A 136 -4.11 0.34 -2.56
N ILE A 137 -3.32 -0.43 -3.32
CA ILE A 137 -3.34 -1.89 -3.38
C ILE A 137 -1.96 -2.45 -3.02
N CYS A 138 -1.91 -3.45 -2.13
CA CYS A 138 -0.69 -4.22 -1.90
C CYS A 138 -0.29 -4.96 -3.18
N GLY A 139 0.84 -4.61 -3.76
CA GLY A 139 1.38 -5.18 -4.98
C GLY A 139 2.43 -6.24 -4.71
N ASN A 140 2.45 -7.26 -5.55
CA ASN A 140 3.46 -8.30 -5.56
C ASN A 140 3.52 -8.92 -6.96
N MET A 141 4.70 -8.92 -7.58
CA MET A 141 4.91 -9.68 -8.80
C MET A 141 5.11 -11.16 -8.44
N ASN A 142 4.36 -12.04 -9.08
CA ASN A 142 4.52 -13.47 -8.91
C ASN A 142 4.91 -14.13 -10.24
N TYR A 143 5.82 -15.10 -10.18
CA TYR A 143 6.23 -15.93 -11.30
C TYR A 143 5.72 -17.36 -11.13
N PRO A 144 5.43 -18.09 -12.20
CA PRO A 144 5.28 -19.54 -12.12
C PRO A 144 6.65 -20.18 -11.84
N LEU A 145 6.71 -21.21 -10.99
CA LEU A 145 7.95 -21.91 -10.70
C LEU A 145 8.47 -22.66 -11.95
N THR A 146 7.54 -23.20 -12.72
CA THR A 146 7.86 -24.01 -13.90
C THR A 146 7.01 -23.54 -15.10
N PRO A 147 7.40 -23.92 -16.34
CA PRO A 147 6.56 -23.72 -17.51
C PRO A 147 5.33 -24.65 -17.57
N ASP A 148 5.02 -25.42 -16.52
CA ASP A 148 3.77 -26.17 -16.45
C ASP A 148 2.58 -25.19 -16.60
N PRO A 149 1.64 -25.45 -17.54
CA PRO A 149 0.45 -24.61 -17.68
C PRO A 149 -0.36 -24.44 -16.38
N LYS A 150 -0.28 -25.39 -15.46
CA LYS A 150 -0.93 -25.30 -14.15
C LYS A 150 -0.28 -24.24 -13.27
N ASP A 151 1.05 -24.17 -13.24
CA ASP A 151 1.79 -23.13 -12.50
C ASP A 151 1.52 -21.74 -13.10
N ALA A 152 1.57 -21.63 -14.43
CA ALA A 152 1.27 -20.39 -15.13
C ALA A 152 -0.15 -19.89 -14.84
N PHE A 153 -1.14 -20.79 -14.83
CA PHE A 153 -2.51 -20.42 -14.49
C PHE A 153 -2.70 -20.12 -13.01
N ALA A 154 -2.02 -20.84 -12.12
CA ALA A 154 -2.06 -20.56 -10.68
C ALA A 154 -1.47 -19.18 -10.35
N GLN A 155 -0.38 -18.78 -11.02
CA GLN A 155 0.18 -17.44 -10.90
C GLN A 155 -0.82 -16.36 -11.36
N TYR A 156 -1.46 -16.53 -12.51
CA TYR A 156 -2.47 -15.62 -13.01
C TYR A 156 -3.69 -15.53 -12.07
N LYS A 157 -4.16 -16.69 -11.55
CA LYS A 157 -5.22 -16.75 -10.56
C LYS A 157 -4.85 -16.00 -9.28
N ARG A 158 -3.61 -16.13 -8.80
CA ARG A 158 -3.12 -15.38 -7.64
C ARG A 158 -3.21 -13.86 -7.88
N PHE A 159 -2.82 -13.38 -9.06
CA PHE A 159 -2.99 -11.98 -9.41
C PHE A 159 -4.47 -11.55 -9.36
N GLN A 160 -5.38 -12.34 -9.95
CA GLN A 160 -6.82 -12.05 -9.89
C GLN A 160 -7.34 -11.99 -8.47
N ASP A 161 -7.01 -12.98 -7.64
CA ASP A 161 -7.56 -13.15 -6.29
C ASP A 161 -7.02 -12.08 -5.34
N PHE A 162 -5.74 -11.82 -5.36
CA PHE A 162 -5.11 -10.93 -4.40
C PHE A 162 -5.14 -9.46 -4.84
N PHE A 163 -4.68 -9.16 -6.05
CA PHE A 163 -4.58 -7.78 -6.54
C PHE A 163 -5.83 -7.36 -7.33
N GLY A 164 -6.17 -8.14 -8.34
CA GLY A 164 -7.17 -7.79 -9.33
C GLY A 164 -8.57 -7.58 -8.75
N TYR A 165 -9.00 -8.40 -7.79
CA TYR A 165 -10.33 -8.28 -7.19
C TYR A 165 -10.62 -6.87 -6.69
N SER A 166 -9.70 -6.31 -5.92
CA SER A 166 -9.87 -4.96 -5.35
C SER A 166 -9.56 -3.85 -6.35
N ALA A 167 -8.51 -4.01 -7.16
CA ALA A 167 -8.13 -3.01 -8.16
C ALA A 167 -9.16 -2.90 -9.29
N ASP A 168 -9.62 -4.03 -9.87
CA ASP A 168 -10.66 -4.02 -10.89
C ASP A 168 -11.94 -3.36 -10.38
N THR A 169 -12.35 -3.68 -9.14
CA THR A 169 -13.57 -3.12 -8.55
C THR A 169 -13.48 -1.60 -8.41
N GLN A 170 -12.38 -1.06 -7.93
CA GLN A 170 -12.22 0.38 -7.71
C GLN A 170 -11.98 1.17 -9.01
N ILE A 171 -11.22 0.59 -9.96
CA ILE A 171 -10.88 1.30 -11.21
C ILE A 171 -11.97 1.15 -12.28
N ARG A 172 -12.61 -0.03 -12.38
CA ARG A 172 -13.67 -0.27 -13.36
C ARG A 172 -15.07 0.07 -12.86
N GLY A 173 -15.23 0.18 -11.53
CA GLY A 173 -16.49 0.51 -10.88
C GLY A 173 -17.48 -0.66 -10.80
N GLU A 174 -16.98 -1.89 -10.92
CA GLU A 174 -17.80 -3.09 -10.80
C GLU A 174 -16.94 -4.31 -10.43
N TYR A 175 -17.54 -5.29 -9.79
CA TYR A 175 -16.84 -6.54 -9.52
C TYR A 175 -16.46 -7.25 -10.80
N PRO A 176 -15.22 -7.75 -10.91
CA PRO A 176 -14.79 -8.49 -12.10
C PRO A 176 -15.58 -9.80 -12.23
N PRO A 177 -15.75 -10.33 -13.46
CA PRO A 177 -16.50 -11.58 -13.68
C PRO A 177 -16.00 -12.77 -12.86
N TYR A 178 -14.69 -12.83 -12.58
CA TYR A 178 -14.09 -13.90 -11.77
C TYR A 178 -14.37 -13.76 -10.25
N ALA A 179 -14.95 -12.66 -9.78
CA ALA A 179 -15.35 -12.52 -8.38
C ALA A 179 -16.32 -13.63 -7.96
N LYS A 180 -17.21 -14.05 -8.88
CA LYS A 180 -18.12 -15.16 -8.65
C LYS A 180 -17.39 -16.44 -8.24
N ARG A 181 -16.27 -16.78 -8.92
CA ARG A 181 -15.43 -17.93 -8.56
C ARG A 181 -14.87 -17.79 -7.14
N ILE A 182 -14.37 -16.61 -6.77
CA ILE A 182 -13.84 -16.34 -5.43
C ILE A 182 -14.94 -16.55 -4.38
N TRP A 183 -16.14 -16.02 -4.61
CA TRP A 183 -17.27 -16.19 -3.70
C TRP A 183 -17.70 -17.63 -3.55
N GLU A 184 -17.72 -18.41 -4.64
CA GLU A 184 -18.02 -19.85 -4.63
C GLU A 184 -16.97 -20.63 -3.84
N GLU A 185 -15.67 -20.37 -4.04
CA GLU A 185 -14.56 -21.00 -3.31
C GLU A 185 -14.68 -20.83 -1.80
N TRP A 186 -15.08 -19.62 -1.37
CA TRP A 186 -15.23 -19.30 0.05
C TRP A 186 -16.65 -19.54 0.59
N ASN A 187 -17.58 -20.01 -0.26
CA ASN A 187 -19.00 -20.18 0.08
C ASN A 187 -19.59 -18.94 0.76
N PHE A 188 -19.35 -17.78 0.15
CA PHE A 188 -19.80 -16.48 0.62
C PHE A 188 -19.96 -15.52 -0.54
N THR A 189 -21.12 -14.87 -0.64
CA THR A 189 -21.36 -13.76 -1.58
C THR A 189 -21.69 -12.52 -0.76
N PRO A 190 -21.00 -11.39 -0.96
CA PRO A 190 -21.37 -10.14 -0.29
C PRO A 190 -22.80 -9.72 -0.66
N GLU A 191 -23.49 -9.09 0.27
CA GLU A 191 -24.78 -8.47 -0.02
C GLU A 191 -24.55 -7.16 -0.80
N ILE A 192 -24.69 -7.24 -2.13
CA ILE A 192 -24.47 -6.12 -3.05
C ILE A 192 -25.82 -5.53 -3.41
N THR A 193 -26.14 -4.36 -2.86
CA THR A 193 -27.39 -3.65 -3.17
C THR A 193 -27.30 -2.95 -4.54
N GLU A 194 -28.45 -2.56 -5.10
CA GLU A 194 -28.46 -1.75 -6.34
C GLU A 194 -27.79 -0.38 -6.13
N GLN A 195 -27.88 0.17 -4.91
CA GLN A 195 -27.15 1.40 -4.58
C GLN A 195 -25.63 1.18 -4.56
N ASP A 196 -25.14 0.04 -4.01
CA ASP A 196 -23.71 -0.26 -4.04
C ASP A 196 -23.18 -0.36 -5.47
N LYS A 197 -23.94 -0.99 -6.37
CA LYS A 197 -23.56 -1.06 -7.80
C LYS A 197 -23.45 0.32 -8.44
N LYS A 198 -24.39 1.21 -8.11
CA LYS A 198 -24.37 2.59 -8.58
C LYS A 198 -23.19 3.36 -8.02
N ASP A 199 -22.98 3.28 -6.71
CA ASP A 199 -21.88 3.95 -6.02
C ASP A 199 -20.51 3.50 -6.56
N LEU A 200 -20.29 2.19 -6.71
CA LEU A 200 -19.07 1.65 -7.31
C LEU A 200 -18.83 2.20 -8.71
N LYS A 201 -19.87 2.24 -9.55
CA LYS A 201 -19.76 2.72 -10.93
C LYS A 201 -19.47 4.21 -11.05
N GLU A 202 -20.06 5.02 -10.18
CA GLU A 202 -19.90 6.48 -10.17
C GLU A 202 -18.61 6.90 -9.44
N GLY A 203 -18.25 6.19 -8.36
CA GLY A 203 -17.10 6.49 -7.50
C GLY A 203 -15.82 5.74 -7.88
N LYS A 204 -15.53 5.61 -9.17
CA LYS A 204 -14.27 5.03 -9.63
C LYS A 204 -13.07 5.85 -9.18
N ALA A 205 -11.99 5.16 -8.82
CA ALA A 205 -10.75 5.84 -8.46
C ALA A 205 -10.10 6.52 -9.68
N ASP A 206 -9.53 7.71 -9.45
CA ASP A 206 -8.88 8.53 -10.49
C ASP A 206 -7.50 8.00 -10.88
N PHE A 207 -6.81 7.31 -9.99
CA PHE A 207 -5.49 6.72 -10.20
C PHE A 207 -5.33 5.43 -9.38
N LEU A 208 -4.33 4.63 -9.74
CA LEU A 208 -3.98 3.41 -9.03
C LEU A 208 -2.67 3.59 -8.28
N GLY A 209 -2.77 3.71 -6.94
CA GLY A 209 -1.65 3.59 -6.02
C GLY A 209 -1.40 2.12 -5.66
N PHE A 210 -0.15 1.77 -5.48
CA PHE A 210 0.23 0.42 -5.03
C PHE A 210 1.53 0.46 -4.24
N SER A 211 1.78 -0.60 -3.45
CA SER A 211 3.08 -0.88 -2.85
C SER A 211 3.81 -1.95 -3.66
N TYR A 212 5.14 -1.88 -3.70
CA TYR A 212 5.98 -2.94 -4.26
C TYR A 212 7.26 -3.09 -3.44
N TYR A 213 7.52 -4.27 -2.91
CA TYR A 213 8.72 -4.53 -2.11
C TYR A 213 9.54 -5.71 -2.62
N ALA A 214 8.86 -6.72 -3.13
CA ALA A 214 9.46 -7.99 -3.50
C ALA A 214 8.58 -8.72 -4.53
N SER A 215 9.14 -9.75 -5.15
CA SER A 215 8.39 -10.73 -5.95
C SER A 215 8.31 -12.08 -5.25
N GLY A 216 7.45 -12.95 -5.75
CA GLY A 216 7.28 -14.30 -5.26
C GLY A 216 7.17 -15.33 -6.40
N VAL A 217 7.06 -16.60 -6.02
CA VAL A 217 6.88 -17.70 -6.96
C VAL A 217 5.70 -18.56 -6.53
N ILE A 218 4.87 -18.94 -7.48
CA ILE A 218 3.70 -19.80 -7.31
C ILE A 218 3.92 -21.13 -8.00
N THR A 219 3.55 -22.21 -7.35
CA THR A 219 3.58 -23.55 -7.92
C THR A 219 2.37 -24.39 -7.52
N THR A 220 2.04 -25.37 -8.33
CA THR A 220 1.06 -26.42 -8.05
C THR A 220 1.71 -27.75 -7.71
N HIS A 221 3.05 -27.79 -7.71
CA HIS A 221 3.81 -28.96 -7.30
C HIS A 221 3.91 -29.04 -5.77
N ASN A 222 4.30 -30.22 -5.25
CA ASN A 222 4.42 -30.42 -3.81
C ASN A 222 5.48 -29.49 -3.20
N GLU A 223 5.08 -28.64 -2.27
CA GLU A 223 5.93 -27.63 -1.61
C GLU A 223 6.83 -28.20 -0.50
N GLU A 224 6.62 -29.45 -0.04
CA GLU A 224 7.37 -30.05 1.07
C GLU A 224 8.91 -30.10 0.85
N GLN A 225 9.37 -29.94 -0.39
CA GLN A 225 10.78 -29.97 -0.77
C GLN A 225 11.30 -28.62 -1.26
N LEU A 226 10.50 -27.57 -1.16
CA LEU A 226 10.83 -26.25 -1.72
C LEU A 226 11.24 -25.27 -0.62
N ASP A 227 12.21 -24.43 -0.92
CA ASP A 227 12.57 -23.29 -0.08
C ASP A 227 11.44 -22.27 -0.11
N ILE A 228 10.88 -21.97 1.07
CA ILE A 228 9.83 -20.96 1.24
C ILE A 228 10.46 -19.66 1.76
N THR A 229 10.10 -18.54 1.14
CA THR A 229 10.51 -17.22 1.62
C THR A 229 9.74 -16.87 2.89
N GLY A 230 10.44 -16.31 3.86
CA GLY A 230 9.86 -15.82 5.11
C GLY A 230 9.58 -14.32 5.11
N GLY A 231 9.26 -13.80 6.30
CA GLY A 231 9.08 -12.37 6.54
C GLY A 231 7.61 -11.96 6.62
N ASN A 232 7.38 -10.65 6.66
CA ASN A 232 6.05 -10.08 6.77
C ASN A 232 5.35 -9.83 5.42
N ILE A 233 5.96 -10.25 4.33
CA ILE A 233 5.33 -10.37 3.01
C ILE A 233 4.76 -11.78 2.87
N LEU A 234 3.73 -11.92 2.07
CA LEU A 234 3.09 -13.20 1.78
C LEU A 234 4.13 -14.26 1.41
N GLY A 235 4.16 -15.35 2.17
CA GLY A 235 5.05 -16.46 1.91
C GLY A 235 4.90 -16.99 0.48
N SER A 236 6.00 -17.27 -0.17
CA SER A 236 6.04 -17.87 -1.51
C SER A 236 7.26 -18.79 -1.64
N VAL A 237 7.29 -19.57 -2.69
CA VAL A 237 8.49 -20.32 -3.04
C VAL A 237 9.61 -19.36 -3.41
N LYS A 238 10.84 -19.67 -2.98
CA LYS A 238 12.02 -18.87 -3.30
C LYS A 238 12.33 -18.95 -4.81
N ASN A 239 12.53 -17.80 -5.43
CA ASN A 239 13.02 -17.73 -6.79
C ASN A 239 14.54 -17.98 -6.81
N PRO A 240 15.04 -19.03 -7.51
CA PRO A 240 16.45 -19.37 -7.51
C PRO A 240 17.36 -18.33 -8.21
N TYR A 241 16.77 -17.39 -8.92
CA TYR A 241 17.50 -16.36 -9.68
C TYR A 241 17.59 -15.01 -8.96
N LEU A 242 16.98 -14.90 -7.76
CA LEU A 242 16.93 -13.64 -7.02
C LEU A 242 17.64 -13.75 -5.68
N GLU A 243 18.36 -12.70 -5.34
CA GLU A 243 18.86 -12.50 -3.99
C GLU A 243 17.74 -12.06 -3.03
N ALA A 244 17.92 -12.26 -1.75
CA ALA A 244 16.95 -11.88 -0.74
C ALA A 244 17.65 -11.22 0.45
N ASN A 245 16.92 -10.33 1.14
CA ASN A 245 17.39 -9.75 2.41
C ASN A 245 17.29 -10.78 3.57
N ALA A 246 17.67 -10.35 4.78
CA ALA A 246 17.64 -11.20 5.98
C ALA A 246 16.23 -11.71 6.37
N TRP A 247 15.16 -11.09 5.85
CA TRP A 247 13.77 -11.52 6.07
C TRP A 247 13.20 -12.32 4.89
N GLY A 248 14.03 -12.72 3.93
CA GLY A 248 13.60 -13.49 2.78
C GLY A 248 12.88 -12.68 1.70
N TRP A 249 12.93 -11.36 1.72
CA TRP A 249 12.37 -10.52 0.67
C TRP A 249 13.25 -10.56 -0.56
N GLN A 250 12.72 -11.05 -1.66
CA GLN A 250 13.45 -11.19 -2.91
C GLN A 250 13.54 -9.86 -3.62
N ILE A 251 14.76 -9.42 -3.92
CA ILE A 251 15.07 -8.13 -4.54
C ILE A 251 14.89 -8.27 -6.04
N ASP A 252 13.85 -7.64 -6.59
CA ASP A 252 13.48 -7.83 -7.99
C ASP A 252 13.09 -6.53 -8.72
N PRO A 253 14.07 -5.72 -9.11
CA PRO A 253 13.82 -4.49 -9.88
C PRO A 253 13.16 -4.74 -11.24
N LEU A 254 13.53 -5.84 -11.93
CA LEU A 254 12.93 -6.19 -13.21
C LEU A 254 11.47 -6.63 -13.04
N GLY A 255 11.16 -7.33 -11.96
CA GLY A 255 9.78 -7.64 -11.58
C GLY A 255 8.95 -6.41 -11.31
N PHE A 256 9.55 -5.36 -10.72
CA PHE A 256 8.91 -4.06 -10.55
C PHE A 256 8.54 -3.42 -11.91
N LYS A 257 9.49 -3.36 -12.84
CA LYS A 257 9.23 -2.88 -14.20
C LYS A 257 8.12 -3.69 -14.88
N HIS A 258 8.18 -5.02 -14.82
CA HIS A 258 7.15 -5.90 -15.38
C HIS A 258 5.77 -5.63 -14.75
N PHE A 259 5.72 -5.45 -13.43
CA PHE A 259 4.48 -5.14 -12.73
C PHE A 259 3.88 -3.80 -13.16
N LEU A 260 4.71 -2.78 -13.34
CA LEU A 260 4.30 -1.48 -13.87
C LEU A 260 3.64 -1.61 -15.26
N HIS A 261 4.21 -2.38 -16.17
CA HIS A 261 3.61 -2.64 -17.49
C HIS A 261 2.28 -3.36 -17.37
N ILE A 262 2.20 -4.42 -16.55
CA ILE A 262 0.94 -5.15 -16.33
C ILE A 262 -0.16 -4.19 -15.85
N LEU A 263 0.15 -3.33 -14.89
CA LEU A 263 -0.83 -2.39 -14.34
C LEU A 263 -1.24 -1.33 -15.37
N ASN A 264 -0.27 -0.77 -16.09
CA ASN A 264 -0.52 0.23 -17.14
C ASN A 264 -1.42 -0.33 -18.24
N ASP A 265 -1.07 -1.50 -18.77
CA ASP A 265 -1.82 -2.15 -19.86
C ASP A 265 -3.24 -2.55 -19.43
N ARG A 266 -3.38 -3.00 -18.17
CA ARG A 266 -4.67 -3.47 -17.65
C ARG A 266 -5.63 -2.34 -17.32
N TYR A 267 -5.14 -1.28 -16.70
CA TYR A 267 -6.01 -0.25 -16.10
C TYR A 267 -6.05 1.06 -16.87
N GLN A 268 -4.97 1.43 -17.56
CA GLN A 268 -4.88 2.65 -18.38
C GLN A 268 -5.27 3.93 -17.61
N VAL A 269 -4.96 3.96 -16.32
CA VAL A 269 -5.08 5.13 -15.44
C VAL A 269 -3.70 5.52 -14.94
N PRO A 270 -3.50 6.75 -14.44
CA PRO A 270 -2.22 7.13 -13.82
C PRO A 270 -1.84 6.18 -12.68
N LEU A 271 -0.58 5.79 -12.63
CA LEU A 271 -0.02 4.90 -11.60
C LEU A 271 0.79 5.70 -10.59
N PHE A 272 0.79 5.24 -9.33
CA PHE A 272 1.62 5.78 -8.27
C PHE A 272 2.21 4.65 -7.41
N ASP A 273 3.54 4.50 -7.41
CA ASP A 273 4.18 3.62 -6.43
C ASP A 273 4.28 4.33 -5.08
N VAL A 274 3.37 3.96 -4.17
CA VAL A 274 3.16 4.62 -2.88
C VAL A 274 4.16 4.16 -1.83
N GLU A 275 4.58 2.90 -1.92
CA GLU A 275 5.50 2.30 -0.96
C GLU A 275 6.48 1.36 -1.68
N ASN A 276 7.77 1.70 -1.63
CA ASN A 276 8.86 0.83 -2.05
C ASN A 276 10.02 0.95 -1.06
N GLY A 277 10.73 -0.12 -0.80
CA GLY A 277 11.87 -0.07 0.12
C GLY A 277 12.33 -1.45 0.59
N ILE A 278 13.38 -1.44 1.40
CA ILE A 278 13.98 -2.65 1.94
C ILE A 278 14.26 -2.51 3.43
N GLY A 279 13.92 -3.54 4.22
CA GLY A 279 14.37 -3.65 5.59
C GLY A 279 15.79 -4.23 5.63
N LEU A 280 16.68 -3.58 6.37
CA LEU A 280 18.08 -3.99 6.55
C LEU A 280 18.46 -3.96 8.02
N ILE A 281 19.42 -4.80 8.41
CA ILE A 281 20.09 -4.71 9.73
C ILE A 281 21.21 -3.69 9.56
N GLU A 282 21.12 -2.57 10.27
CA GLU A 282 22.02 -1.44 10.11
C GLU A 282 22.37 -0.86 11.49
N THR A 283 23.61 -0.41 11.60
CA THR A 283 24.15 0.27 12.79
C THR A 283 25.03 1.43 12.35
N GLU A 284 25.21 2.39 13.22
CA GLU A 284 26.21 3.45 13.01
C GLU A 284 27.63 2.90 13.11
N GLY A 285 28.52 3.42 12.27
CA GLY A 285 29.95 3.20 12.34
C GLY A 285 30.59 4.01 13.47
N GLU A 286 31.92 3.84 13.66
CA GLU A 286 32.69 4.58 14.66
C GLU A 286 32.71 6.11 14.41
N ASP A 287 32.43 6.53 13.20
CA ASP A 287 32.27 7.92 12.77
C ASP A 287 30.88 8.51 13.04
N GLY A 288 29.95 7.73 13.62
CA GLY A 288 28.58 8.14 13.90
C GLY A 288 27.69 8.22 12.65
N ILE A 289 28.08 7.56 11.54
CA ILE A 289 27.32 7.51 10.31
C ILE A 289 26.87 6.07 10.03
N CYS A 290 25.63 5.91 9.63
CA CYS A 290 25.13 4.64 9.11
C CYS A 290 25.41 4.55 7.60
N HIS A 291 26.36 3.70 7.21
CA HIS A 291 26.75 3.45 5.82
C HIS A 291 25.85 2.38 5.20
N ASP A 292 24.77 2.78 4.57
CA ASP A 292 23.72 1.91 4.07
C ASP A 292 23.76 1.71 2.53
N SER A 293 24.92 1.38 2.00
CA SER A 293 25.12 1.17 0.56
C SER A 293 24.16 0.15 -0.08
N ALA A 294 23.75 -0.86 0.66
CA ALA A 294 22.76 -1.86 0.18
C ALA A 294 21.38 -1.22 -0.05
N ARG A 295 20.97 -0.24 0.75
CA ARG A 295 19.74 0.54 0.54
C ARG A 295 19.85 1.39 -0.70
N ILE A 296 20.98 2.07 -0.88
CA ILE A 296 21.28 2.86 -2.08
C ILE A 296 21.19 1.97 -3.33
N ASP A 297 21.82 0.80 -3.33
CA ASP A 297 21.79 -0.13 -4.45
C ASP A 297 20.37 -0.62 -4.76
N TYR A 298 19.60 -0.99 -3.74
CA TYR A 298 18.20 -1.39 -3.90
C TYR A 298 17.37 -0.30 -4.60
N HIS A 299 17.39 0.92 -4.10
CA HIS A 299 16.63 2.03 -4.68
C HIS A 299 17.15 2.42 -6.06
N ARG A 300 18.46 2.47 -6.26
CA ARG A 300 19.08 2.76 -7.58
C ARG A 300 18.54 1.82 -8.66
N ARG A 301 18.59 0.52 -8.40
CA ARG A 301 18.15 -0.50 -9.36
C ARG A 301 16.64 -0.42 -9.63
N HIS A 302 15.81 -0.16 -8.61
CA HIS A 302 14.36 0.02 -8.79
C HIS A 302 14.03 1.30 -9.56
N ILE A 303 14.67 2.42 -9.23
CA ILE A 303 14.45 3.70 -9.92
C ILE A 303 14.91 3.59 -11.38
N GLN A 304 16.01 2.90 -11.67
CA GLN A 304 16.46 2.67 -13.04
C GLN A 304 15.39 1.90 -13.84
N CYS A 305 14.88 0.80 -13.32
CA CYS A 305 13.81 0.03 -13.95
C CYS A 305 12.49 0.82 -14.09
N MET A 306 12.20 1.70 -13.14
CA MET A 306 11.06 2.61 -13.20
C MET A 306 11.22 3.64 -14.34
N LYS A 307 12.40 4.27 -14.48
CA LYS A 307 12.71 5.18 -15.60
C LYS A 307 12.48 4.50 -16.94
N GLU A 308 13.05 3.32 -17.12
CA GLU A 308 12.87 2.53 -18.34
C GLU A 308 11.39 2.25 -18.64
N ALA A 309 10.59 1.89 -17.62
CA ALA A 309 9.16 1.69 -17.80
C ALA A 309 8.43 2.96 -18.25
N VAL A 310 8.79 4.11 -17.69
CA VAL A 310 8.24 5.41 -18.11
C VAL A 310 8.65 5.76 -19.55
N GLU A 311 9.91 5.54 -19.92
CA GLU A 311 10.40 5.71 -21.30
C GLU A 311 9.67 4.79 -22.29
N GLU A 312 9.26 3.60 -21.86
CA GLU A 312 8.46 2.64 -22.62
C GLU A 312 6.96 2.96 -22.64
N GLY A 313 6.53 4.05 -22.01
CA GLY A 313 5.17 4.59 -22.10
C GLY A 313 4.26 4.29 -20.90
N VAL A 314 4.78 3.78 -19.79
CA VAL A 314 4.00 3.63 -18.56
C VAL A 314 3.66 5.00 -17.97
N ASN A 315 2.38 5.24 -17.69
CA ASN A 315 1.89 6.47 -17.09
C ASN A 315 2.07 6.45 -15.55
N LEU A 316 3.31 6.53 -15.10
CA LEU A 316 3.66 6.63 -13.67
C LEU A 316 3.90 8.10 -13.31
N PHE A 317 3.11 8.66 -12.39
CA PHE A 317 3.23 10.07 -12.02
C PHE A 317 3.98 10.30 -10.69
N GLY A 318 4.26 9.25 -9.93
CA GLY A 318 4.91 9.40 -8.64
C GLY A 318 5.51 8.11 -8.09
N TYR A 319 6.49 8.30 -7.23
CA TYR A 319 7.19 7.26 -6.49
C TYR A 319 7.53 7.76 -5.09
N THR A 320 7.20 6.98 -4.08
CA THR A 320 7.59 7.25 -2.69
C THR A 320 8.16 6.02 -2.02
N THR A 321 9.14 6.27 -1.16
CA THR A 321 9.79 5.21 -0.40
C THR A 321 9.06 4.95 0.91
N TRP A 322 9.09 3.71 1.38
CA TRP A 322 8.60 3.36 2.70
C TRP A 322 9.56 3.80 3.80
N GLY A 323 9.08 4.71 4.64
CA GLY A 323 9.82 5.16 5.81
C GLY A 323 10.91 6.17 5.50
N CYS A 324 10.71 7.46 5.80
CA CYS A 324 11.76 8.46 5.76
C CYS A 324 12.72 8.35 6.96
N ILE A 325 12.22 7.84 8.08
CA ILE A 325 12.94 7.63 9.35
C ILE A 325 12.75 6.18 9.75
N ASP A 326 13.75 5.56 10.38
CA ASP A 326 13.63 4.22 10.91
C ASP A 326 12.43 4.12 11.86
N LEU A 327 11.66 3.07 11.72
CA LEU A 327 10.40 2.84 12.44
C LEU A 327 10.26 1.37 12.80
N VAL A 328 9.39 1.09 13.77
CA VAL A 328 9.03 -0.29 14.11
C VAL A 328 8.31 -0.93 12.91
N SER A 329 8.81 -2.06 12.43
CA SER A 329 8.20 -2.81 11.34
C SER A 329 6.76 -3.21 11.68
N ALA A 330 5.82 -2.83 10.84
CA ALA A 330 4.40 -3.12 11.06
C ALA A 330 4.09 -4.62 11.07
N GLY A 331 4.79 -5.40 10.24
CA GLY A 331 4.54 -6.83 10.10
C GLY A 331 5.26 -7.70 11.12
N THR A 332 6.46 -7.29 11.58
CA THR A 332 7.29 -8.12 12.50
C THR A 332 7.41 -7.54 13.90
N GLY A 333 7.03 -6.28 14.12
CA GLY A 333 7.19 -5.60 15.40
C GLY A 333 8.66 -5.25 15.73
N GLN A 334 9.58 -5.38 14.79
CA GLN A 334 11.01 -5.22 14.98
C GLN A 334 11.46 -3.81 14.69
N MET A 335 12.33 -3.26 15.54
CA MET A 335 13.03 -1.99 15.33
C MET A 335 14.40 -2.19 14.65
N ASP A 336 15.01 -3.36 14.80
CA ASP A 336 16.25 -3.75 14.12
C ASP A 336 16.08 -3.83 12.58
N LYS A 337 14.84 -3.99 12.13
CA LYS A 337 14.47 -3.92 10.71
C LYS A 337 14.39 -2.47 10.24
N LYS A 338 15.54 -1.90 9.93
CA LYS A 338 15.67 -0.50 9.53
C LYS A 338 15.18 -0.27 8.10
N TYR A 339 14.35 0.76 7.89
CA TYR A 339 13.80 1.11 6.57
C TYR A 339 14.17 2.51 6.09
N GLY A 340 14.44 3.41 7.04
CA GLY A 340 14.54 4.85 6.77
C GLY A 340 15.85 5.29 6.17
N PHE A 341 15.88 6.53 5.70
CA PHE A 341 17.06 7.30 5.33
C PHE A 341 17.67 8.04 6.53
N ILE A 342 16.93 8.07 7.63
CA ILE A 342 17.38 8.64 8.91
C ILE A 342 17.42 7.48 9.91
N TYR A 343 18.60 7.23 10.45
CA TYR A 343 18.83 6.26 11.49
C TYR A 343 18.15 6.68 12.79
N VAL A 344 17.64 5.70 13.53
CA VAL A 344 17.16 5.88 14.90
C VAL A 344 17.87 4.86 15.78
N ASP A 345 18.57 5.33 16.80
CA ASP A 345 19.25 4.48 17.78
C ASP A 345 18.25 3.81 18.71
N MET A 346 17.80 2.64 18.32
CA MET A 346 16.93 1.76 19.08
C MET A 346 16.96 0.37 18.48
N ASP A 347 17.07 -0.65 19.34
CA ASP A 347 16.99 -2.07 18.98
C ASP A 347 15.62 -2.68 19.31
N ASP A 348 15.45 -3.98 19.02
CA ASP A 348 14.22 -4.75 19.32
C ASP A 348 13.94 -4.89 20.82
N GLN A 349 14.95 -4.73 21.69
CA GLN A 349 14.84 -4.78 23.13
C GLN A 349 14.54 -3.41 23.75
N GLY A 350 14.54 -2.35 22.95
CA GLY A 350 14.33 -0.98 23.40
C GLY A 350 15.58 -0.30 23.95
N ASN A 351 16.78 -0.85 23.71
CA ASN A 351 18.03 -0.19 24.02
C ASN A 351 18.32 0.92 22.99
N GLY A 352 19.06 1.94 23.40
CA GLY A 352 19.40 3.10 22.62
C GLY A 352 18.80 4.38 23.22
N ASP A 353 19.20 5.52 22.73
CA ASP A 353 18.77 6.84 23.25
C ASP A 353 17.79 7.58 22.30
N LEU A 354 17.42 6.93 21.19
CA LEU A 354 16.55 7.48 20.15
C LEU A 354 17.15 8.68 19.40
N HIS A 355 18.47 8.90 19.46
CA HIS A 355 19.08 9.92 18.60
C HIS A 355 18.86 9.59 17.13
N ARG A 356 18.94 10.58 16.30
CA ARG A 356 18.71 10.47 14.86
C ARG A 356 19.89 11.03 14.10
N SER A 357 20.39 10.23 13.16
CA SER A 357 21.43 10.65 12.24
C SER A 357 21.02 10.39 10.79
N ARG A 358 21.59 11.16 9.86
CA ARG A 358 21.32 10.96 8.43
C ARG A 358 22.25 9.86 7.92
N LYS A 359 21.67 8.85 7.26
CA LYS A 359 22.44 7.79 6.60
C LYS A 359 23.04 8.29 5.27
N ASP A 360 23.95 7.52 4.68
CA ASP A 360 24.49 7.82 3.35
C ASP A 360 23.38 7.91 2.30
N SER A 361 22.38 7.03 2.37
CA SER A 361 21.22 7.04 1.49
C SER A 361 20.39 8.33 1.57
N PHE A 362 20.41 9.06 2.70
CA PHE A 362 19.75 10.36 2.79
C PHE A 362 20.34 11.38 1.81
N TYR A 363 21.66 11.45 1.72
CA TYR A 363 22.33 12.40 0.84
C TYR A 363 22.23 11.97 -0.63
N TRP A 364 22.33 10.67 -0.88
CA TRP A 364 22.13 10.10 -2.19
C TRP A 364 20.70 10.37 -2.69
N TYR A 365 19.66 10.06 -1.89
CA TYR A 365 18.26 10.25 -2.29
C TYR A 365 17.89 11.73 -2.44
N LYS A 366 18.48 12.63 -1.65
CA LYS A 366 18.36 14.08 -1.84
C LYS A 366 18.83 14.50 -3.25
N LYS A 367 19.92 13.94 -3.74
CA LYS A 367 20.44 14.18 -5.08
C LYS A 367 19.51 13.59 -6.15
N VAL A 368 19.01 12.37 -5.94
CA VAL A 368 18.03 11.73 -6.83
C VAL A 368 16.77 12.60 -6.98
N ILE A 369 16.23 13.11 -5.87
CA ILE A 369 15.07 14.00 -5.89
C ILE A 369 15.39 15.31 -6.65
N ALA A 370 16.53 15.94 -6.36
CA ALA A 370 16.92 17.19 -6.99
C ALA A 370 17.12 17.09 -8.50
N SER A 371 17.54 15.91 -8.98
CA SER A 371 17.70 15.61 -10.41
C SER A 371 16.46 15.01 -11.06
N ASN A 372 15.35 14.84 -10.31
CA ASN A 372 14.17 14.11 -10.76
C ASN A 372 14.49 12.69 -11.27
N GLY A 373 15.39 11.98 -10.57
CA GLY A 373 15.79 10.62 -10.92
C GLY A 373 16.82 10.51 -12.04
N GLU A 374 17.40 11.62 -12.53
CA GLU A 374 18.41 11.58 -13.61
C GLU A 374 19.79 11.21 -13.09
N ASP A 375 20.15 11.65 -11.88
CA ASP A 375 21.43 11.34 -11.25
C ASP A 375 21.26 10.25 -10.19
N LEU A 376 21.66 9.04 -10.53
CA LEU A 376 21.59 7.84 -9.68
C LEU A 376 22.97 7.37 -9.15
N ASP A 377 24.04 8.06 -9.43
CA ASP A 377 25.42 7.71 -9.03
C ASP A 377 25.66 7.83 -7.51
#